data_fcf6321568619eb816a971b73ede235d
#
_entry.id   fcf6321568619eb816a971b73ede235d
#
_cell.length_a   1.000
_cell.length_b   1.000
_cell.length_c   1.000
_cell.angle_alpha   90.00
_cell.angle_beta   90.00
_cell.angle_gamma   90.00
#
_symmetry.space_group_name_H-M   'P 1'
#
loop_
_entity.id
_entity.type
_entity.pdbx_description
1 polymer ?
#
loop_
_entity_poly.entity_id
_entity_poly.type
_entity_poly.pdbx_seq_one_letter_code
_entity_poly.pdbx_strand_id
1 'polypeptide(L)'
;MDEEVMAALVGVLEALWRINAEWPDKPCTLAKLSKQSERPMSVLRRQLTMLVDAGWVALALEEGGVTGTVLLTESGGQLGRELFT
;
A
#
# COMPACT_ATOMS: atom_id res chain seq x y z
N MET A 1 -17.39 -2.03 7.71
CA MET A 1 -16.46 -1.00 7.26
C MET A 1 -17.18 -0.05 6.31
N ASP A 2 -16.92 1.24 6.46
CA ASP A 2 -17.52 2.26 5.63
C ASP A 2 -17.09 2.08 4.16
N GLU A 3 -18.02 2.28 3.24
CA GLU A 3 -17.77 2.14 1.81
C GLU A 3 -16.69 3.10 1.32
N GLU A 4 -16.66 4.33 1.84
CA GLU A 4 -15.63 5.30 1.50
C GLU A 4 -14.24 4.86 1.97
N VAL A 5 -14.16 4.29 3.16
CA VAL A 5 -12.91 3.77 3.70
C VAL A 5 -12.43 2.60 2.84
N MET A 6 -13.34 1.70 2.48
CA MET A 6 -13.00 0.57 1.63
C MET A 6 -12.48 1.03 0.27
N ALA A 7 -13.14 2.00 -0.34
CA ALA A 7 -12.71 2.55 -1.64
C ALA A 7 -11.32 3.19 -1.53
N ALA A 8 -11.05 3.88 -0.43
CA ALA A 8 -9.74 4.48 -0.20
C ALA A 8 -8.65 3.41 -0.05
N LEU A 9 -8.93 2.34 0.69
CA LEU A 9 -7.98 1.24 0.86
C LEU A 9 -7.70 0.52 -0.46
N VAL A 10 -8.73 0.30 -1.26
CA VAL A 10 -8.57 -0.30 -2.59
C VAL A 10 -7.70 0.59 -3.48
N GLY A 11 -7.88 1.91 -3.40
CA GLY A 11 -7.05 2.84 -4.15
C GLY A 11 -5.57 2.76 -3.80
N VAL A 12 -5.25 2.64 -2.51
CA VAL A 12 -3.87 2.47 -2.06
C VAL A 12 -3.31 1.13 -2.54
N LEU A 13 -4.09 0.08 -2.40
CA LEU A 13 -3.70 -1.26 -2.83
C LEU A 13 -3.43 -1.30 -4.33
N GLU A 14 -4.27 -0.64 -5.13
CA GLU A 14 -4.07 -0.55 -6.57
C GLU A 14 -2.78 0.18 -6.93
N ALA A 15 -2.49 1.31 -6.26
CA ALA A 15 -1.26 2.04 -6.50
C ALA A 15 -0.03 1.18 -6.19
N LEU A 16 -0.06 0.46 -5.08
CA LEU A 16 1.01 -0.45 -4.69
C LEU A 16 1.15 -1.59 -5.70
N TRP A 17 0.03 -2.15 -6.14
CA TRP A 17 0.01 -3.20 -7.15
C TRP A 17 0.69 -2.76 -8.44
N ARG A 18 0.37 -1.55 -8.92
CA ARG A 18 0.96 -1.00 -10.15
C ARG A 18 2.44 -0.74 -10.01
N ILE A 19 2.86 -0.18 -8.88
CA ILE A 19 4.28 0.08 -8.62
C ILE A 19 5.06 -1.24 -8.61
N ASN A 20 4.50 -2.25 -7.96
CA ASN A 20 5.13 -3.55 -7.86
C ASN A 20 5.25 -4.23 -9.24
N ALA A 21 4.26 -4.02 -10.11
CA ALA A 21 4.28 -4.57 -11.46
C ALA A 21 5.33 -3.88 -12.35
N GLU A 22 5.50 -2.56 -12.18
CA GLU A 22 6.48 -1.80 -12.96
C GLU A 22 7.92 -2.03 -12.49
N TRP A 23 8.11 -2.18 -11.18
CA TRP A 23 9.45 -2.36 -10.60
C TRP A 23 9.46 -3.54 -9.63
N PRO A 24 9.35 -4.78 -10.15
CA PRO A 24 9.27 -5.96 -9.27
C PRO A 24 10.54 -6.20 -8.46
N ASP A 25 11.67 -5.68 -8.90
CA ASP A 25 12.96 -5.88 -8.23
C ASP A 25 13.28 -4.80 -7.20
N LYS A 26 12.43 -3.79 -7.08
CA LYS A 26 12.68 -2.68 -6.16
C LYS A 26 11.55 -2.56 -5.14
N PRO A 27 11.88 -2.32 -3.86
CA PRO A 27 10.84 -2.11 -2.86
C PRO A 27 10.11 -0.80 -3.12
N CYS A 28 8.82 -0.78 -2.81
CA CYS A 28 8.02 0.43 -2.89
C CYS A 28 8.27 1.26 -1.63
N THR A 29 8.77 2.47 -1.79
CA THR A 29 8.95 3.36 -0.65
C THR A 29 7.64 4.07 -0.32
N LEU A 30 7.51 4.53 0.94
CA LEU A 30 6.35 5.31 1.35
C LEU A 30 6.23 6.58 0.52
N ALA A 31 7.34 7.24 0.25
CA ALA A 31 7.36 8.48 -0.53
C ALA A 31 6.82 8.24 -1.94
N LYS A 32 7.26 7.16 -2.57
CA LYS A 32 6.80 6.81 -3.92
C LYS A 32 5.31 6.47 -3.93
N LEU A 33 4.86 5.71 -2.94
CA LEU A 33 3.45 5.35 -2.84
C LEU A 33 2.58 6.58 -2.56
N SER A 34 3.03 7.49 -1.71
CA SER A 34 2.33 8.74 -1.44
C SER A 34 2.14 9.56 -2.72
N LYS A 35 3.21 9.68 -3.50
CA LYS A 35 3.19 10.42 -4.76
C LYS A 35 2.27 9.75 -5.79
N GLN A 36 2.41 8.44 -5.95
CA GLN A 36 1.65 7.68 -6.93
C GLN A 36 0.16 7.64 -6.61
N SER A 37 -0.19 7.55 -5.33
CA SER A 37 -1.58 7.51 -4.89
C SER A 37 -2.18 8.90 -4.69
N GLU A 38 -1.35 9.95 -4.81
CA GLU A 38 -1.76 11.35 -4.62
C GLU A 38 -2.37 11.60 -3.24
N ARG A 39 -1.79 10.96 -2.21
CA ARG A 39 -2.24 11.10 -0.84
C ARG A 39 -1.15 11.68 0.05
N PRO A 40 -1.50 12.60 0.97
CA PRO A 40 -0.54 13.08 1.97
C PRO A 40 -0.02 11.91 2.81
N MET A 41 1.22 12.01 3.27
CA MET A 41 1.85 10.94 4.04
C MET A 41 1.05 10.54 5.28
N SER A 42 0.48 11.51 5.98
CA SER A 42 -0.31 11.24 7.19
C SER A 42 -1.54 10.38 6.90
N VAL A 43 -2.23 10.67 5.79
CA VAL A 43 -3.40 9.90 5.36
C VAL A 43 -2.97 8.51 4.89
N LEU A 44 -1.91 8.45 4.08
CA LEU A 44 -1.40 7.19 3.56
C LEU A 44 -0.99 6.24 4.69
N ARG A 45 -0.28 6.74 5.70
CA ARG A 45 0.16 5.91 6.82
C ARG A 45 -1.00 5.32 7.60
N ARG A 46 -2.06 6.11 7.78
CA ARG A 46 -3.28 5.63 8.45
C ARG A 46 -3.91 4.51 7.64
N GLN A 47 -4.03 4.69 6.33
CA GLN A 47 -4.63 3.69 5.45
C GLN A 47 -3.77 2.43 5.37
N LEU A 48 -2.45 2.59 5.34
CA LEU A 48 -1.53 1.44 5.34
C LEU A 48 -1.65 0.63 6.63
N THR A 49 -1.84 1.29 7.77
CA THR A 49 -2.05 0.58 9.04
C THR A 49 -3.26 -0.33 8.96
N MET A 50 -4.34 0.15 8.34
CA MET A 50 -5.54 -0.66 8.14
C MET A 50 -5.29 -1.84 7.21
N LEU A 51 -4.50 -1.65 6.15
CA LEU A 51 -4.14 -2.72 5.23
C LEU A 51 -3.23 -3.76 5.90
N VAL A 52 -2.32 -3.31 6.76
CA VAL A 52 -1.47 -4.21 7.55
C VAL A 52 -2.33 -5.06 8.49
N ASP A 53 -3.29 -4.44 9.16
CA ASP A 53 -4.20 -5.14 10.07
C ASP A 53 -5.04 -6.19 9.32
N ALA A 54 -5.37 -5.92 8.07
CA ALA A 54 -6.10 -6.87 7.22
C ALA A 54 -5.20 -8.00 6.69
N GLY A 55 -3.88 -7.86 6.83
CA GLY A 55 -2.93 -8.86 6.38
C GLY A 55 -2.59 -8.78 4.89
N TRP A 56 -2.94 -7.68 4.22
CA TRP A 56 -2.72 -7.52 2.78
C TRP A 56 -1.39 -6.87 2.42
N VAL A 57 -0.81 -6.12 3.33
CA VAL A 57 0.49 -5.48 3.12
C VAL A 57 1.38 -5.67 4.34
N ALA A 58 2.69 -5.56 4.12
CA ALA A 58 3.69 -5.52 5.16
C ALA A 58 4.39 -4.16 5.08
N LEU A 59 4.55 -3.53 6.21
CA LEU A 59 5.16 -2.21 6.31
C LEU A 59 6.43 -2.31 7.13
N ALA A 60 7.54 -1.89 6.56
CA ALA A 60 8.83 -1.84 7.24
C ALA A 60 9.24 -0.38 7.37
N LEU A 61 9.16 0.15 8.59
CA LEU A 61 9.55 1.53 8.88
C LEU A 61 11.03 1.57 9.27
N GLU A 62 11.72 2.58 8.77
CA GLU A 62 13.10 2.82 9.15
C GLU A 62 13.13 3.55 10.49
N GLU A 63 14.33 3.65 11.06
CA GLU A 63 14.56 4.36 12.31
C GLU A 63 14.00 5.78 12.19
N GLY A 64 13.22 6.19 13.17
CA GLY A 64 12.55 7.49 13.17
C GLY A 64 11.15 7.47 12.60
N GLY A 65 10.74 6.42 11.88
CA GLY A 65 9.37 6.24 11.39
C GLY A 65 8.94 7.19 10.29
N VAL A 66 9.86 7.94 9.69
CA VAL A 66 9.55 8.91 8.63
C VAL A 66 9.63 8.25 7.26
N THR A 67 10.55 7.33 7.09
CA THR A 67 10.74 6.60 5.83
C THR A 67 10.49 5.12 6.04
N GLY A 68 10.26 4.40 4.96
CA GLY A 68 10.01 2.98 5.03
C GLY A 68 9.63 2.40 3.69
N THR A 69 9.40 1.09 3.67
CA THR A 69 9.00 0.37 2.48
C THR A 69 7.70 -0.39 2.73
N VAL A 70 6.95 -0.60 1.66
CA VAL A 70 5.68 -1.30 1.69
C VAL A 70 5.73 -2.46 0.72
N LEU A 71 5.29 -3.63 1.17
CA LEU A 71 5.25 -4.82 0.34
C LEU A 71 3.87 -5.43 0.39
N LEU A 72 3.44 -6.03 -0.72
CA LEU A 72 2.24 -6.85 -0.73
C LEU A 72 2.58 -8.20 -0.08
N THR A 73 1.71 -8.65 0.81
CA THR A 73 1.79 -10.01 1.33
C THR A 73 1.25 -10.97 0.27
N GLU A 74 1.35 -12.26 0.53
CA GLU A 74 0.75 -13.26 -0.35
C GLU A 74 -0.75 -13.02 -0.51
N SER A 75 -1.45 -12.76 0.60
CA SER A 75 -2.87 -12.45 0.60
C SER A 75 -3.18 -11.17 -0.19
N GLY A 76 -2.35 -10.14 -0.01
CA GLY A 76 -2.50 -8.89 -0.75
C GLY A 76 -2.29 -9.07 -2.25
N GLY A 77 -1.31 -9.90 -2.62
CA GLY A 77 -1.05 -10.23 -4.02
C GLY A 77 -2.21 -10.97 -4.66
N GLN A 78 -2.80 -11.92 -3.93
CA GLN A 78 -3.98 -12.66 -4.42
C GLN A 78 -5.17 -11.74 -4.62
N LEU A 79 -5.41 -10.87 -3.64
CA LEU A 79 -6.51 -9.89 -3.73
C LEU A 79 -6.31 -8.96 -4.93
N GLY A 80 -5.08 -8.48 -5.13
CA GLY A 80 -4.76 -7.63 -6.26
C GLY A 80 -5.02 -8.31 -7.60
N ARG A 81 -4.67 -9.58 -7.71
CA ARG A 81 -4.97 -10.35 -8.92
C ARG A 81 -6.47 -10.46 -9.19
N GLU A 82 -7.27 -10.58 -8.15
CA GLU A 82 -8.72 -10.64 -8.30
C GLU A 82 -9.32 -9.29 -8.67
N LEU A 83 -8.77 -8.21 -8.13
CA LEU A 83 -9.33 -6.87 -8.32
C LEU A 83 -8.78 -6.13 -9.53
N PHE A 84 -7.52 -6.33 -9.88
CA PHE A 84 -6.82 -5.46 -10.83
C PHE A 84 -6.34 -6.15 -12.12
N THR A 85 -6.61 -7.43 -12.26
CA THR A 85 -6.23 -8.16 -13.50
C THR A 85 -7.41 -8.80 -14.19
#